data_c08b937c1e000bdea6cb1cbf59d07dc1
#
_entry.id   c08b937c1e000bdea6cb1cbf59d07dc1
#
_cell.length_a   1.000
_cell.length_b   1.000
_cell.length_c   1.000
_cell.angle_alpha   90.00
_cell.angle_beta   90.00
_cell.angle_gamma   90.00
#
_symmetry.space_group_name_H-M   'P 1'
#
loop_
_entity.id
_entity.type
_entity.pdbx_description
1 polymer ?
#
loop_
_entity_poly.entity_id
_entity_poly.type
_entity_poly.pdbx_seq_one_letter_code
_entity_poly.pdbx_strand_id
1 'polypeptide(L)'
;MKKTKSYTKVMCLLSIAYQSKPETSLVVISNRDEFYQRATLPMHWWSANDILAGLDQQAGGTWLGLTRTGRFAAVTNFRDLHAGNKSRTTLQSRGELVTGFLSYQQDLVRWGNSKSTVFLNYH
;
A
#
# COMPACT_ATOMS: atom_id res chain seq x y z
N MET A 1 -13.94 -2.26 -39.45
CA MET A 1 -14.34 -1.63 -38.16
C MET A 1 -13.27 -1.91 -37.12
N LYS A 2 -12.52 -0.88 -36.72
CA LYS A 2 -11.55 -1.00 -35.61
C LYS A 2 -12.32 -0.95 -34.30
N LYS A 3 -12.33 -2.06 -33.55
CA LYS A 3 -12.88 -2.08 -32.17
C LYS A 3 -11.97 -1.22 -31.29
N THR A 4 -12.42 -0.03 -30.94
CA THR A 4 -11.80 0.78 -29.90
C THR A 4 -11.95 0.04 -28.58
N LYS A 5 -10.86 -0.54 -28.04
CA LYS A 5 -10.82 -1.06 -26.69
C LYS A 5 -10.95 0.14 -25.76
N SER A 6 -12.12 0.32 -25.18
CA SER A 6 -12.31 1.24 -24.05
C SER A 6 -11.56 0.63 -22.86
N TYR A 7 -10.44 1.21 -22.48
CA TYR A 7 -9.75 0.89 -21.23
C TYR A 7 -10.41 1.71 -20.14
N THR A 8 -11.24 1.08 -19.34
CA THR A 8 -11.70 1.70 -18.09
C THR A 8 -10.46 1.86 -17.20
N LYS A 9 -10.03 3.11 -17.00
CA LYS A 9 -8.88 3.43 -16.13
C LYS A 9 -9.33 3.22 -14.70
N VAL A 10 -9.10 2.03 -14.15
CA VAL A 10 -9.33 1.75 -12.73
C VAL A 10 -8.14 2.33 -11.96
N MET A 11 -8.41 2.99 -10.87
CA MET A 11 -7.39 3.62 -10.01
C MET A 11 -7.62 3.19 -8.57
N CYS A 12 -6.53 3.04 -7.81
CA CYS A 12 -6.63 2.94 -6.36
C CYS A 12 -7.25 4.21 -5.79
N LEU A 13 -8.28 4.05 -4.97
CA LEU A 13 -8.89 5.13 -4.21
C LEU A 13 -8.64 4.88 -2.72
N LEU A 14 -8.27 5.94 -2.02
CA LEU A 14 -8.15 5.97 -0.57
C LEU A 14 -8.89 7.18 -0.04
N SER A 15 -9.91 6.96 0.78
CA SER A 15 -10.65 8.00 1.49
C SER A 15 -10.46 7.83 2.99
N ILE A 16 -10.09 8.92 3.68
CA ILE A 16 -9.78 8.91 5.10
C ILE A 16 -10.60 9.99 5.79
N ALA A 17 -11.32 9.61 6.85
CA ALA A 17 -11.93 10.53 7.79
C ALA A 17 -11.31 10.31 9.17
N TYR A 18 -10.62 11.34 9.69
CA TYR A 18 -9.95 11.30 10.98
C TYR A 18 -10.67 12.22 11.96
N GLN A 19 -11.01 11.69 13.14
CA GLN A 19 -11.72 12.42 14.20
C GLN A 19 -12.96 13.19 13.70
N SER A 20 -13.65 12.64 12.72
CA SER A 20 -14.83 13.27 12.12
C SER A 20 -16.06 13.25 13.04
N LYS A 21 -16.06 12.37 14.04
CA LYS A 21 -17.08 12.26 15.08
C LYS A 21 -16.42 11.88 16.41
N PRO A 22 -17.02 12.26 17.58
CA PRO A 22 -16.43 11.95 18.89
C PRO A 22 -16.12 10.47 19.13
N GLU A 23 -16.99 9.58 18.63
CA GLU A 23 -16.86 8.13 18.85
C GLU A 23 -16.04 7.43 17.77
N THR A 24 -15.58 8.16 16.73
CA THR A 24 -14.91 7.55 15.57
C THR A 24 -13.57 8.23 15.30
N SER A 25 -12.50 7.59 15.74
CA SER A 25 -11.15 8.12 15.58
C SER A 25 -10.66 8.09 14.12
N LEU A 26 -10.99 7.04 13.40
CA LEU A 26 -10.53 6.85 12.02
C LEU A 26 -11.52 6.01 11.21
N VAL A 27 -11.91 6.49 10.04
CA VAL A 27 -12.60 5.71 9.01
C VAL A 27 -11.76 5.71 7.76
N VAL A 28 -11.52 4.54 7.20
CA VAL A 28 -10.79 4.37 5.95
C VAL A 28 -11.61 3.53 4.99
N ILE A 29 -11.79 4.05 3.78
CA ILE A 29 -12.42 3.34 2.67
C ILE A 29 -11.40 3.30 1.53
N SER A 30 -11.11 2.11 1.03
CA SER A 30 -10.11 1.91 -0.02
C SER A 30 -10.49 0.76 -0.94
N ASN A 31 -10.08 0.89 -2.21
CA ASN A 31 -10.05 -0.23 -3.14
C ASN A 31 -8.60 -0.48 -3.57
N ARG A 32 -8.29 -1.71 -3.93
CA ARG A 32 -7.04 -2.10 -4.56
C ARG A 32 -7.26 -2.31 -6.06
N ASP A 33 -6.54 -1.55 -6.88
CA ASP A 33 -6.46 -1.79 -8.33
C ASP A 33 -5.24 -2.64 -8.64
N GLU A 34 -5.44 -3.92 -8.86
CA GLU A 34 -4.39 -4.89 -9.14
C GLU A 34 -4.92 -5.99 -10.08
N PHE A 35 -4.01 -6.73 -10.72
CA PHE A 35 -4.38 -7.85 -11.59
C PHE A 35 -5.05 -8.97 -10.78
N TYR A 36 -6.13 -9.56 -11.32
CA TYR A 36 -6.87 -10.64 -10.66
C TYR A 36 -6.02 -11.88 -10.36
N GLN A 37 -4.97 -12.13 -11.16
CA GLN A 37 -4.05 -13.24 -10.94
C GLN A 37 -3.12 -13.03 -9.73
N ARG A 38 -3.02 -11.80 -9.21
CA ARG A 38 -2.18 -11.52 -8.04
C ARG A 38 -2.90 -11.92 -6.77
N ALA A 39 -2.60 -13.13 -6.32
CA ALA A 39 -3.24 -13.73 -5.16
C ALA A 39 -3.00 -12.93 -3.88
N THR A 40 -4.07 -12.75 -3.10
CA THR A 40 -4.04 -12.03 -1.82
C THR A 40 -4.86 -12.76 -0.78
N LEU A 41 -4.48 -12.63 0.49
CA LEU A 41 -5.33 -13.02 1.60
C LEU A 41 -6.17 -11.82 2.06
N PRO A 42 -7.40 -12.06 2.51
CA PRO A 42 -8.23 -11.01 3.12
C PRO A 42 -7.56 -10.45 4.38
N MET A 43 -8.08 -9.31 4.85
CA MET A 43 -7.58 -8.67 6.06
C MET A 43 -7.69 -9.60 7.27
N HIS A 44 -6.56 -9.79 7.96
CA HIS A 44 -6.45 -10.60 9.17
C HIS A 44 -5.30 -10.10 10.05
N TRP A 45 -5.27 -10.51 11.31
CA TRP A 45 -4.14 -10.23 12.19
C TRP A 45 -2.93 -11.10 11.83
N TRP A 46 -1.81 -10.45 11.54
CA TRP A 46 -0.53 -11.14 11.35
C TRP A 46 0.07 -11.43 12.73
N SER A 47 0.17 -12.69 13.08
CA SER A 47 0.60 -13.14 14.43
C SER A 47 2.01 -12.67 14.79
N ALA A 48 2.91 -12.53 13.83
CA ALA A 48 4.31 -12.17 14.09
C ALA A 48 4.53 -10.68 14.38
N ASN A 49 3.70 -9.77 13.86
CA ASN A 49 4.01 -8.34 13.82
C ASN A 49 2.90 -7.44 14.37
N ASP A 50 1.84 -8.01 14.93
CA ASP A 50 0.66 -7.28 15.44
C ASP A 50 0.05 -6.30 14.42
N ILE A 51 0.06 -6.69 13.15
CA ILE A 51 -0.48 -5.93 12.02
C ILE A 51 -1.82 -6.53 11.60
N LEU A 52 -2.83 -5.70 11.44
CA LEU A 52 -4.08 -6.03 10.78
C LEU A 52 -4.01 -5.56 9.33
N ALA A 53 -3.92 -6.49 8.40
CA ALA A 53 -3.78 -6.20 6.97
C ALA A 53 -4.18 -7.38 6.10
N GLY A 54 -4.47 -7.11 4.81
CA GLY A 54 -4.42 -8.13 3.78
C GLY A 54 -2.99 -8.52 3.46
N LEU A 55 -2.76 -9.70 2.91
CA LEU A 55 -1.43 -10.15 2.52
C LEU A 55 -1.34 -10.31 1.01
N ASP A 56 -0.37 -9.67 0.40
CA ASP A 56 0.04 -9.93 -0.97
C ASP A 56 0.86 -11.22 -1.00
N GLN A 57 0.29 -12.31 -1.48
CA GLN A 57 0.96 -13.62 -1.48
C GLN A 57 2.14 -13.70 -2.46
N GLN A 58 2.19 -12.80 -3.44
CA GLN A 58 3.28 -12.79 -4.40
C GLN A 58 4.51 -12.03 -3.86
N ALA A 59 4.32 -10.91 -3.19
CA ALA A 59 5.40 -10.04 -2.71
C ALA A 59 5.62 -10.08 -1.19
N GLY A 60 4.72 -10.72 -0.43
CA GLY A 60 4.84 -10.90 1.02
C GLY A 60 4.54 -9.66 1.86
N GLY A 61 4.12 -8.54 1.24
CA GLY A 61 3.79 -7.29 1.93
C GLY A 61 2.29 -6.98 1.92
N THR A 62 1.95 -5.75 2.25
CA THR A 62 0.58 -5.25 2.18
C THR A 62 0.52 -3.84 1.59
N TRP A 63 -0.63 -3.44 1.08
CA TRP A 63 -0.88 -2.10 0.54
C TRP A 63 -1.59 -1.18 1.54
N LEU A 64 -2.17 -1.74 2.59
CA LEU A 64 -2.88 -1.05 3.65
C LEU A 64 -2.89 -1.89 4.91
N GLY A 65 -2.64 -1.28 6.05
CA GLY A 65 -2.70 -1.97 7.33
C GLY A 65 -2.69 -1.03 8.52
N LEU A 66 -2.95 -1.60 9.67
CA LEU A 66 -2.89 -0.90 10.96
C LEU A 66 -2.33 -1.81 12.05
N THR A 67 -1.92 -1.21 13.16
CA THR A 67 -1.46 -1.92 14.36
C THR A 67 -2.38 -1.67 15.55
N ARG A 68 -2.32 -2.51 16.59
CA ARG A 68 -3.04 -2.28 17.85
C ARG A 68 -2.61 -1.01 18.55
N THR A 69 -1.39 -0.55 18.30
CA THR A 69 -0.85 0.70 18.85
C THR A 69 -1.33 1.95 18.11
N GLY A 70 -2.24 1.82 17.13
CA GLY A 70 -2.84 2.94 16.41
C GLY A 70 -2.02 3.45 15.23
N ARG A 71 -1.01 2.73 14.74
CA ARG A 71 -0.33 3.10 13.49
C ARG A 71 -1.18 2.68 12.31
N PHE A 72 -1.26 3.54 11.31
CA PHE A 72 -1.92 3.27 10.04
C PHE A 72 -0.98 3.62 8.90
N ALA A 73 -0.93 2.78 7.88
CA ALA A 73 -0.20 3.05 6.65
C ALA A 73 -0.93 2.49 5.43
N ALA A 74 -0.84 3.21 4.32
CA ALA A 74 -1.35 2.76 3.04
C ALA A 74 -0.50 3.29 1.89
N VAL A 75 -0.48 2.55 0.78
CA VAL A 75 0.09 2.99 -0.50
C VAL A 75 -0.93 2.80 -1.61
N THR A 76 -0.94 3.73 -2.56
CA THR A 76 -1.73 3.63 -3.77
C THR A 76 -0.83 3.41 -4.98
N ASN A 77 -1.35 2.79 -6.02
CA ASN A 77 -0.64 2.66 -7.28
C ASN A 77 -0.56 4.01 -7.99
N PHE A 78 0.66 4.46 -8.24
CA PHE A 78 0.92 5.52 -9.21
C PHE A 78 1.40 4.88 -10.53
N ARG A 79 0.66 5.12 -11.60
CA ARG A 79 1.08 4.68 -12.95
C ARG A 79 1.61 5.88 -13.70
N ASP A 80 2.93 5.98 -13.83
CA ASP A 80 3.54 6.93 -14.74
C ASP A 80 3.34 6.45 -16.19
N LEU A 81 2.48 7.14 -16.92
CA LEU A 81 2.19 6.85 -18.33
C LEU A 81 3.35 7.24 -19.25
N HIS A 82 4.36 7.96 -18.74
CA HIS A 82 5.49 8.49 -19.51
C HIS A 82 6.80 7.76 -19.19
N ALA A 83 6.81 6.91 -18.18
CA ALA A 83 7.95 6.04 -17.90
C ALA A 83 8.02 4.96 -18.98
N GLY A 84 8.85 5.18 -20.00
CA GLY A 84 9.20 4.15 -20.97
C GLY A 84 9.68 2.89 -20.24
N ASN A 85 9.64 1.73 -20.93
CA ASN A 85 10.01 0.40 -20.46
C ASN A 85 11.39 0.34 -19.76
N LYS A 86 11.55 0.97 -18.59
CA LYS A 86 12.70 0.75 -17.73
C LYS A 86 12.53 -0.61 -17.06
N SER A 87 13.50 -1.46 -17.26
CA SER A 87 13.57 -2.81 -16.68
C SER A 87 13.20 -2.82 -15.20
N ARG A 88 12.12 -3.54 -14.86
CA ARG A 88 11.53 -3.63 -13.52
C ARG A 88 12.24 -4.65 -12.60
N THR A 89 13.43 -5.11 -12.95
CA THR A 89 14.05 -6.29 -12.36
C THR A 89 14.69 -6.09 -10.97
N THR A 90 14.71 -4.85 -10.43
CA THR A 90 15.37 -4.55 -9.14
C THR A 90 14.54 -3.70 -8.18
N LEU A 91 13.25 -3.47 -8.46
CA LEU A 91 12.43 -2.61 -7.62
C LEU A 91 11.81 -3.41 -6.46
N GLN A 92 12.06 -2.97 -5.24
CA GLN A 92 11.40 -3.48 -4.05
C GLN A 92 9.87 -3.24 -4.13
N SER A 93 9.10 -4.15 -3.54
CA SER A 93 7.65 -4.00 -3.52
C SER A 93 7.22 -2.81 -2.65
N ARG A 94 6.33 -1.97 -3.16
CA ARG A 94 5.74 -0.87 -2.37
C ARG A 94 5.05 -1.36 -1.10
N GLY A 95 4.55 -2.60 -1.10
CA GLY A 95 3.98 -3.25 0.08
C GLY A 95 4.96 -3.42 1.22
N GLU A 96 6.25 -3.49 0.94
CA GLU A 96 7.31 -3.53 1.96
C GLU A 96 7.42 -2.21 2.73
N LEU A 97 7.11 -1.07 2.10
CA LEU A 97 7.08 0.23 2.78
C LEU A 97 6.01 0.26 3.87
N VAL A 98 4.82 -0.22 3.56
CA VAL A 98 3.71 -0.31 4.52
C VAL A 98 4.07 -1.25 5.66
N THR A 99 4.52 -2.45 5.35
CA THR A 99 4.93 -3.45 6.35
C THR A 99 6.08 -2.93 7.20
N GLY A 100 7.09 -2.34 6.59
CA GLY A 100 8.25 -1.77 7.29
C GLY A 100 7.87 -0.66 8.26
N PHE A 101 6.99 0.26 7.85
CA PHE A 101 6.47 1.32 8.72
C PHE A 101 5.67 0.77 9.90
N LEU A 102 4.78 -0.18 9.65
CA LEU A 102 3.93 -0.77 10.69
C LEU A 102 4.72 -1.62 11.69
N SER A 103 5.76 -2.32 11.22
CA SER A 103 6.64 -3.16 12.07
C SER A 103 7.70 -2.35 12.83
N TYR A 104 7.92 -1.08 12.46
CA TYR A 104 8.99 -0.29 13.04
C TYR A 104 8.61 0.21 14.44
N GLN A 105 9.38 -0.18 15.45
CA GLN A 105 9.08 0.12 16.86
C GLN A 105 9.74 1.40 17.38
N GLN A 106 10.60 2.06 16.58
CA GLN A 106 11.32 3.26 16.98
C GLN A 106 10.71 4.55 16.41
N ASP A 107 11.41 5.67 16.56
CA ASP A 107 11.00 6.99 16.12
C ASP A 107 10.67 7.04 14.61
N LEU A 108 9.47 7.50 14.29
CA LEU A 108 8.94 7.61 12.93
C LEU A 108 9.76 8.54 12.03
N VAL A 109 10.32 9.61 12.61
CA VAL A 109 11.19 10.56 11.88
C VAL A 109 12.45 9.84 11.42
N ARG A 110 13.05 9.04 12.30
CA ARG A 110 14.22 8.25 11.98
C ARG A 110 13.95 7.20 10.90
N TRP A 111 12.78 6.55 10.95
CA TRP A 111 12.37 5.62 9.89
C TRP A 111 12.21 6.33 8.55
N GLY A 112 11.50 7.46 8.52
CA GLY A 112 11.31 8.29 7.32
C GLY A 112 12.64 8.71 6.71
N ASN A 113 13.58 9.20 7.51
CA ASN A 113 14.89 9.61 7.05
C ASN A 113 15.73 8.44 6.51
N SER A 114 15.64 7.25 7.13
CA SER A 114 16.35 6.06 6.64
C SER A 114 15.82 5.54 5.30
N LYS A 115 14.57 5.88 4.96
CA LYS A 115 13.89 5.46 3.73
C LYS A 115 13.81 6.54 2.66
N SER A 116 14.19 7.79 2.95
CA SER A 116 14.09 8.90 2.01
C SER A 116 14.82 8.64 0.68
N THR A 117 15.96 7.97 0.71
CA THR A 117 16.69 7.55 -0.49
C THR A 117 15.98 6.43 -1.26
N VAL A 118 15.14 5.65 -0.60
CA VAL A 118 14.44 4.49 -1.17
C VAL A 118 13.12 4.91 -1.82
N PHE A 119 12.46 5.96 -1.33
CA PHE A 119 11.23 6.49 -1.92
C PHE A 119 11.37 6.92 -3.39
N LEU A 120 12.54 7.37 -3.80
CA LEU A 120 12.83 7.75 -5.17
C LEU A 120 12.91 6.57 -6.15
N ASN A 121 13.03 5.33 -5.64
CA ASN A 121 13.16 4.11 -6.44
C ASN A 121 11.85 3.29 -6.50
N TYR A 122 10.78 3.73 -5.83
CA TYR A 122 9.46 3.07 -5.86
C TYR A 122 8.56 3.75 -6.91
N HIS A 123 8.78 3.46 -8.16
CA HIS A 123 7.93 3.90 -9.27
C HIS A 123 6.97 2.83 -9.73
#